data_89cdaaa7addd9728db610b813f475109
#
_entry.id   89cdaaa7addd9728db610b813f475109
#
_cell.length_a   1.000
_cell.length_b   1.000
_cell.length_c   1.000
_cell.angle_alpha   90.00
_cell.angle_beta   90.00
_cell.angle_gamma   90.00
#
_symmetry.space_group_name_H-M   'P 1'
#
loop_
_entity.id
_entity.type
_entity.pdbx_description
1 polymer ?
#
loop_
_entity_poly.entity_id
_entity_poly.type
_entity_poly.pdbx_seq_one_letter_code
_entity_poly.pdbx_strand_id
1 'polypeptide(L)'
;QIEIFPFMCNDVNAPKDAGAAEEIVKLLQKKFPNGKLNDITIKDFNDREVGGYWPQAKELKASDPELYGNMSIVAMAKIIQLDELIPNFMKEFKGPIRLDGMTANPPVQIREAFGRYAKERFTDINYSQKDLERIQGETRRDSPGKPNITYNVYQPYINVNKRFVAGVFKEEGLMKDLFPITRSCVGSGKQTKDFTAWCWQCFWCYEKAWAFNLPHTHMA
;
A
#
# COMPACT_ATOMS: atom_id res chain seq x y z
N GLN A 1 -8.15 -25.95 6.11
CA GLN A 1 -8.63 -24.91 5.19
C GLN A 1 -8.39 -23.55 5.81
N ILE A 2 -7.75 -22.63 5.07
CA ILE A 2 -7.51 -21.26 5.54
C ILE A 2 -8.79 -20.43 5.31
N GLU A 3 -9.21 -19.71 6.33
CA GLU A 3 -10.30 -18.74 6.27
C GLU A 3 -9.71 -17.34 6.27
N ILE A 4 -10.18 -16.47 5.37
CA ILE A 4 -9.64 -15.12 5.15
C ILE A 4 -10.68 -14.09 5.59
N PHE A 5 -10.28 -13.21 6.47
CA PHE A 5 -11.06 -12.07 6.95
C PHE A 5 -10.41 -10.78 6.45
N PRO A 6 -10.88 -10.20 5.34
CA PRO A 6 -10.32 -8.95 4.83
C PRO A 6 -10.59 -7.83 5.82
N PHE A 7 -9.57 -7.00 6.06
CA PHE A 7 -9.69 -5.85 6.95
C PHE A 7 -9.07 -4.62 6.28
N MET A 8 -9.75 -3.50 6.38
CA MET A 8 -9.29 -2.23 5.87
C MET A 8 -9.49 -1.12 6.88
N CYS A 9 -8.46 -0.30 7.06
CA CYS A 9 -8.58 0.99 7.71
C CYS A 9 -8.89 2.04 6.65
N ASN A 10 -10.07 2.63 6.72
CA ASN A 10 -10.55 3.63 5.80
C ASN A 10 -10.27 5.03 6.33
N ASP A 11 -9.48 5.82 5.60
CA ASP A 11 -9.30 7.23 5.91
C ASP A 11 -10.55 8.00 5.49
N VAL A 12 -11.30 8.55 6.46
CA VAL A 12 -12.52 9.31 6.20
C VAL A 12 -12.31 10.54 5.32
N ASN A 13 -11.08 11.04 5.22
CA ASN A 13 -10.70 12.14 4.33
C ASN A 13 -10.37 11.67 2.90
N ALA A 14 -10.27 10.33 2.69
CA ALA A 14 -10.05 9.72 1.39
C ALA A 14 -10.95 8.46 1.21
N PRO A 15 -12.29 8.60 1.32
CA PRO A 15 -13.23 7.48 1.52
C PRO A 15 -13.39 6.51 0.34
N LYS A 16 -12.71 6.73 -0.76
CA LYS A 16 -12.92 5.99 -2.02
C LYS A 16 -12.33 4.61 -2.07
N ASP A 17 -11.30 4.40 -1.25
CA ASP A 17 -10.63 3.11 -1.20
C ASP A 17 -11.55 2.04 -0.58
N ALA A 18 -12.48 2.44 0.30
CA ALA A 18 -13.44 1.52 0.92
C ALA A 18 -14.36 0.86 -0.11
N GLY A 19 -14.99 1.65 -0.99
CA GLY A 19 -15.87 1.11 -2.05
C GLY A 19 -15.12 0.18 -3.02
N ALA A 20 -13.91 0.54 -3.41
CA ALA A 20 -13.08 -0.33 -4.24
C ALA A 20 -12.69 -1.63 -3.53
N ALA A 21 -12.42 -1.58 -2.23
CA ALA A 21 -12.08 -2.75 -1.43
C ALA A 21 -13.27 -3.73 -1.33
N GLU A 22 -14.48 -3.23 -1.10
CA GLU A 22 -15.70 -4.06 -1.10
C GLU A 22 -15.94 -4.71 -2.46
N GLU A 23 -15.80 -3.96 -3.54
CA GLU A 23 -15.97 -4.47 -4.90
C GLU A 23 -14.95 -5.57 -5.22
N ILE A 24 -13.69 -5.38 -4.81
CA ILE A 24 -12.62 -6.39 -4.94
C ILE A 24 -13.00 -7.68 -4.21
N VAL A 25 -13.45 -7.58 -2.96
CA VAL A 25 -13.81 -8.75 -2.16
C VAL A 25 -14.97 -9.51 -2.79
N LYS A 26 -16.04 -8.82 -3.20
CA LYS A 26 -17.20 -9.42 -3.89
C LYS A 26 -16.80 -10.13 -5.19
N LEU A 27 -15.91 -9.52 -5.97
CA LEU A 27 -15.42 -10.12 -7.20
C LEU A 27 -14.61 -11.39 -6.92
N LEU A 28 -13.71 -11.35 -5.92
CA LEU A 28 -12.91 -12.51 -5.55
C LEU A 28 -13.77 -13.64 -4.97
N GLN A 29 -14.78 -13.36 -4.15
CA GLN A 29 -15.75 -14.34 -3.66
C GLN A 29 -16.48 -15.03 -4.82
N LYS A 30 -16.93 -14.25 -5.80
CA LYS A 30 -17.58 -14.78 -7.01
C LYS A 30 -16.64 -15.66 -7.84
N LYS A 31 -15.38 -15.25 -7.99
CA LYS A 31 -14.39 -15.96 -8.80
C LYS A 31 -13.89 -17.24 -8.13
N PHE A 32 -13.77 -17.22 -6.82
CA PHE A 32 -13.25 -18.33 -6.02
C PHE A 32 -14.31 -18.83 -4.99
N PRO A 33 -15.44 -19.39 -5.45
CA PRO A 33 -16.58 -19.72 -4.57
C PRO A 33 -16.28 -20.80 -3.53
N ASN A 34 -15.25 -21.60 -3.77
CA ASN A 34 -14.80 -22.63 -2.83
C ASN A 34 -13.78 -22.10 -1.81
N GLY A 35 -13.35 -20.86 -1.94
CA GLY A 35 -12.50 -20.17 -0.97
C GLY A 35 -13.31 -19.68 0.21
N LYS A 36 -12.74 -19.72 1.39
CA LYS A 36 -13.33 -19.10 2.58
C LYS A 36 -12.88 -17.65 2.71
N LEU A 37 -13.36 -16.81 1.81
CA LEU A 37 -13.16 -15.37 1.86
C LEU A 37 -14.42 -14.72 2.42
N ASN A 38 -14.31 -14.13 3.61
CA ASN A 38 -15.40 -13.42 4.27
C ASN A 38 -15.60 -12.02 3.70
N ASP A 39 -16.69 -11.37 4.08
CA ASP A 39 -16.91 -9.97 3.77
C ASP A 39 -15.82 -9.10 4.42
N ILE A 40 -15.54 -7.97 3.81
CA ILE A 40 -14.53 -7.05 4.33
C ILE A 40 -15.05 -6.31 5.55
N THR A 41 -14.24 -6.24 6.59
CA THR A 41 -14.46 -5.35 7.72
C THR A 41 -13.73 -4.03 7.46
N ILE A 42 -14.46 -2.93 7.45
CA ILE A 42 -13.91 -1.59 7.27
C ILE A 42 -14.01 -0.85 8.60
N LYS A 43 -12.88 -0.34 9.08
CA LYS A 43 -12.82 0.53 10.26
C LYS A 43 -12.34 1.91 9.82
N ASP A 44 -13.14 2.90 10.11
CA ASP A 44 -12.81 4.28 9.82
C ASP A 44 -11.71 4.78 10.76
N PHE A 45 -10.79 5.54 10.22
CA PHE A 45 -9.88 6.38 10.98
C PHE A 45 -9.83 7.78 10.36
N ASN A 46 -9.52 8.76 11.18
CA ASN A 46 -9.45 10.15 10.74
C ASN A 46 -8.00 10.61 10.82
N ASP A 47 -7.35 10.82 9.67
CA ASP A 47 -5.96 11.26 9.63
C ASP A 47 -5.74 12.68 10.17
N ARG A 48 -6.81 13.47 10.31
CA ARG A 48 -6.78 14.80 10.95
C ARG A 48 -6.77 14.71 12.48
N GLU A 49 -7.24 13.59 13.03
CA GLU A 49 -7.28 13.34 14.47
C GLU A 49 -6.01 12.66 15.00
N VAL A 50 -5.07 12.30 14.11
CA VAL A 50 -3.80 11.68 14.54
C VAL A 50 -2.98 12.58 15.49
N GLY A 51 -3.34 13.85 15.63
CA GLY A 51 -2.73 14.76 16.62
C GLY A 51 -2.78 14.24 18.05
N GLY A 52 -3.78 13.43 18.41
CA GLY A 52 -3.86 12.75 19.70
C GLY A 52 -2.71 11.77 19.95
N TYR A 53 -2.07 11.25 18.91
CA TYR A 53 -0.94 10.33 18.95
C TYR A 53 0.43 11.03 18.83
N TRP A 54 0.48 12.36 18.69
CA TRP A 54 1.74 13.08 18.53
C TRP A 54 2.70 12.95 19.72
N PRO A 55 2.25 12.96 20.98
CA PRO A 55 3.16 12.74 22.11
C PRO A 55 3.88 11.40 22.00
N GLN A 56 3.12 10.32 21.78
CA GLN A 56 3.65 8.95 21.62
C GLN A 56 4.58 8.84 20.39
N ALA A 57 4.21 9.47 19.27
CA ALA A 57 5.02 9.49 18.06
C ALA A 57 6.36 10.21 18.28
N LYS A 58 6.36 11.31 19.04
CA LYS A 58 7.59 12.03 19.40
C LYS A 58 8.48 11.20 20.32
N GLU A 59 7.89 10.55 21.30
CA GLU A 59 8.61 9.67 22.22
C GLU A 59 9.23 8.48 21.49
N LEU A 60 8.46 7.80 20.63
CA LEU A 60 8.95 6.69 19.82
C LEU A 60 10.09 7.11 18.89
N LYS A 61 9.97 8.29 18.25
CA LYS A 61 11.03 8.85 17.40
C LYS A 61 12.31 9.15 18.19
N ALA A 62 12.18 9.61 19.43
CA ALA A 62 13.31 9.91 20.28
C ALA A 62 13.96 8.63 20.84
N SER A 63 13.19 7.57 21.07
CA SER A 63 13.69 6.30 21.62
C SER A 63 14.53 5.49 20.62
N ASP A 64 14.25 5.60 19.32
CA ASP A 64 15.01 4.92 18.27
C ASP A 64 15.18 5.83 17.04
N PRO A 65 16.15 6.77 17.09
CA PRO A 65 16.43 7.68 15.99
C PRO A 65 16.95 6.99 14.71
N GLU A 66 17.59 5.83 14.84
CA GLU A 66 18.08 5.07 13.68
C GLU A 66 16.91 4.52 12.86
N LEU A 67 15.91 3.95 13.54
CA LEU A 67 14.75 3.36 12.90
C LEU A 67 13.73 4.41 12.44
N TYR A 68 13.47 5.42 13.26
CA TYR A 68 12.37 6.37 13.06
C TYR A 68 12.81 7.79 12.68
N GLY A 69 14.13 8.06 12.67
CA GLY A 69 14.66 9.42 12.47
C GLY A 69 14.16 10.13 11.22
N ASN A 70 13.99 9.38 10.13
CA ASN A 70 13.53 9.90 8.85
C ASN A 70 11.99 9.95 8.70
N MET A 71 11.24 9.40 9.65
CA MET A 71 9.77 9.43 9.59
C MET A 71 9.21 10.75 10.12
N SER A 72 8.17 11.26 9.44
CA SER A 72 7.42 12.39 9.97
C SER A 72 6.59 11.99 11.20
N ILE A 73 6.38 12.93 12.12
CA ILE A 73 5.51 12.70 13.30
C ILE A 73 4.10 12.28 12.89
N VAL A 74 3.55 12.85 11.81
CA VAL A 74 2.24 12.48 11.27
C VAL A 74 2.22 11.03 10.78
N ALA A 75 3.25 10.59 10.08
CA ALA A 75 3.34 9.21 9.60
C ALA A 75 3.42 8.21 10.77
N MET A 76 4.20 8.54 11.80
CA MET A 76 4.30 7.72 13.00
C MET A 76 2.99 7.68 13.79
N ALA A 77 2.32 8.81 13.97
CA ALA A 77 1.03 8.87 14.65
C ALA A 77 -0.03 8.01 13.93
N LYS A 78 -0.04 8.02 12.59
CA LYS A 78 -0.89 7.11 11.80
C LYS A 78 -0.56 5.64 12.03
N ILE A 79 0.71 5.28 12.10
CA ILE A 79 1.14 3.90 12.37
C ILE A 79 0.65 3.46 13.76
N ILE A 80 0.84 4.28 14.77
CA ILE A 80 0.38 3.99 16.14
C ILE A 80 -1.13 3.75 16.17
N GLN A 81 -1.91 4.63 15.53
CA GLN A 81 -3.36 4.46 15.44
C GLN A 81 -3.75 3.14 14.76
N LEU A 82 -3.07 2.79 13.66
CA LEU A 82 -3.32 1.53 12.96
C LEU A 82 -2.91 0.31 13.79
N ASP A 83 -1.83 0.43 14.55
CA ASP A 83 -1.35 -0.62 15.46
C ASP A 83 -2.29 -0.85 16.66
N GLU A 84 -3.17 0.08 16.97
CA GLU A 84 -4.28 -0.14 17.90
C GLU A 84 -5.50 -0.80 17.27
N LEU A 85 -5.89 -0.35 16.07
CA LEU A 85 -7.07 -0.83 15.36
C LEU A 85 -6.94 -2.30 14.94
N ILE A 86 -5.78 -2.67 14.37
CA ILE A 86 -5.57 -4.01 13.82
C ILE A 86 -5.54 -5.08 14.93
N PRO A 87 -4.78 -4.95 16.03
CA PRO A 87 -4.82 -5.91 17.11
C PRO A 87 -6.19 -6.05 17.78
N ASN A 88 -6.95 -4.94 17.89
CA ASN A 88 -8.29 -4.99 18.44
C ASN A 88 -9.23 -5.82 17.56
N PHE A 89 -9.16 -5.66 16.24
CA PHE A 89 -9.88 -6.53 15.31
C PHE A 89 -9.42 -7.99 15.42
N MET A 90 -8.10 -8.23 15.50
CA MET A 90 -7.54 -9.58 15.57
C MET A 90 -7.96 -10.35 16.83
N LYS A 91 -8.27 -9.65 17.94
CA LYS A 91 -8.77 -10.29 19.17
C LYS A 91 -10.10 -11.01 19.01
N GLU A 92 -10.87 -10.67 17.98
CA GLU A 92 -12.15 -11.35 17.67
C GLU A 92 -11.93 -12.78 17.16
N PHE A 93 -10.71 -13.16 16.80
CA PHE A 93 -10.38 -14.45 16.18
C PHE A 93 -9.44 -15.28 17.06
N LYS A 94 -9.54 -16.58 16.93
CA LYS A 94 -8.65 -17.52 17.63
C LYS A 94 -7.42 -17.84 16.79
N GLY A 95 -6.25 -17.36 17.23
CA GLY A 95 -4.97 -17.65 16.57
C GLY A 95 -4.83 -17.00 15.17
N PRO A 96 -5.24 -15.72 14.97
CA PRO A 96 -5.17 -15.09 13.67
C PRO A 96 -3.72 -14.85 13.25
N ILE A 97 -3.50 -14.88 11.93
CA ILE A 97 -2.24 -14.44 11.32
C ILE A 97 -2.59 -13.25 10.42
N ARG A 98 -1.92 -12.12 10.64
CA ARG A 98 -2.01 -10.96 9.76
C ARG A 98 -1.21 -11.22 8.49
N LEU A 99 -1.82 -11.00 7.33
CA LEU A 99 -1.16 -11.03 6.04
C LEU A 99 -0.95 -9.60 5.54
N ASP A 100 0.30 -9.23 5.31
CA ASP A 100 0.67 -7.94 4.72
C ASP A 100 1.10 -8.13 3.26
N GLY A 101 0.49 -7.37 2.36
CA GLY A 101 0.78 -7.41 0.92
C GLY A 101 2.04 -6.63 0.49
N MET A 102 3.00 -6.41 1.40
CA MET A 102 4.23 -5.68 1.08
C MET A 102 5.08 -6.47 0.08
N THR A 103 5.48 -5.82 -1.01
CA THR A 103 6.39 -6.37 -2.01
C THR A 103 7.78 -5.76 -1.89
N ALA A 104 8.79 -6.43 -2.44
CA ALA A 104 10.11 -5.86 -2.62
C ALA A 104 10.07 -4.60 -3.51
N ASN A 105 11.13 -3.80 -3.45
CA ASN A 105 11.31 -2.68 -4.36
C ASN A 105 11.37 -3.16 -5.82
N PRO A 106 10.95 -2.32 -6.79
CA PRO A 106 11.27 -2.55 -8.17
C PRO A 106 12.78 -2.45 -8.40
N PRO A 107 13.33 -3.01 -9.50
CA PRO A 107 14.74 -2.88 -9.84
C PRO A 107 15.23 -1.43 -9.79
N VAL A 108 16.51 -1.25 -9.44
CA VAL A 108 17.16 0.06 -9.34
C VAL A 108 16.94 0.92 -10.60
N GLN A 109 17.06 0.31 -11.78
CA GLN A 109 16.87 1.00 -13.06
C GLN A 109 15.48 1.65 -13.19
N ILE A 110 14.45 1.02 -12.62
CA ILE A 110 13.09 1.54 -12.63
C ILE A 110 12.95 2.71 -11.67
N ARG A 111 13.58 2.63 -10.50
CA ARG A 111 13.61 3.73 -9.53
C ARG A 111 14.34 4.95 -10.07
N GLU A 112 15.49 4.74 -10.68
CA GLU A 112 16.27 5.79 -11.32
C GLU A 112 15.55 6.41 -12.52
N ALA A 113 14.89 5.60 -13.34
CA ALA A 113 14.08 6.09 -14.46
C ALA A 113 12.93 6.97 -13.95
N PHE A 114 12.25 6.58 -12.88
CA PHE A 114 11.25 7.44 -12.25
C PHE A 114 11.85 8.71 -11.69
N GLY A 115 13.02 8.64 -11.05
CA GLY A 115 13.73 9.82 -10.52
C GLY A 115 14.07 10.84 -11.61
N ARG A 116 14.54 10.39 -12.78
CA ARG A 116 14.78 11.26 -13.95
C ARG A 116 13.48 11.88 -14.48
N TYR A 117 12.49 11.06 -14.75
CA TYR A 117 11.17 11.50 -15.19
C TYR A 117 10.57 12.55 -14.28
N ALA A 118 10.69 12.32 -12.99
CA ALA A 118 10.15 13.21 -11.99
C ALA A 118 10.86 14.57 -11.98
N LYS A 119 12.19 14.60 -12.06
CA LYS A 119 12.98 15.84 -12.14
C LYS A 119 12.65 16.69 -13.38
N GLU A 120 12.42 16.03 -14.51
CA GLU A 120 12.15 16.71 -15.77
C GLU A 120 10.76 17.36 -15.83
N ARG A 121 9.78 16.74 -15.18
CA ARG A 121 8.38 17.13 -15.33
C ARG A 121 7.76 17.84 -14.14
N PHE A 122 8.38 17.72 -12.98
CA PHE A 122 7.81 18.19 -11.71
C PHE A 122 8.76 19.08 -10.94
N THR A 123 9.41 20.01 -11.64
CA THR A 123 10.34 20.99 -11.04
C THR A 123 9.72 21.77 -9.89
N ASP A 124 8.39 21.93 -9.88
CA ASP A 124 7.65 22.69 -8.88
C ASP A 124 6.87 21.79 -7.89
N ILE A 125 6.98 20.47 -8.02
CA ILE A 125 6.28 19.55 -7.09
C ILE A 125 7.23 19.19 -5.96
N ASN A 126 6.86 19.59 -4.75
CA ASN A 126 7.37 18.96 -3.55
C ASN A 126 6.98 17.49 -3.60
N TYR A 127 7.93 16.64 -3.98
CA TYR A 127 7.77 15.19 -3.80
C TYR A 127 7.35 14.96 -2.35
N SER A 128 6.34 14.14 -2.14
CA SER A 128 6.08 13.70 -0.79
C SER A 128 7.34 12.99 -0.28
N GLN A 129 7.63 13.11 0.99
CA GLN A 129 8.77 12.41 1.61
C GLN A 129 8.75 10.91 1.25
N LYS A 130 7.57 10.30 1.13
CA LYS A 130 7.38 8.91 0.71
C LYS A 130 7.86 8.63 -0.72
N ASP A 131 7.68 9.55 -1.64
CA ASP A 131 8.16 9.39 -3.01
C ASP A 131 9.69 9.43 -3.05
N LEU A 132 10.31 10.32 -2.29
CA LEU A 132 11.76 10.40 -2.14
C LEU A 132 12.34 9.13 -1.52
N GLU A 133 11.77 8.65 -0.42
CA GLU A 133 12.17 7.39 0.22
C GLU A 133 12.08 6.20 -0.75
N ARG A 134 11.04 6.17 -1.59
CA ARG A 134 10.88 5.14 -2.62
C ARG A 134 11.93 5.22 -3.72
N ILE A 135 12.25 6.43 -4.17
CA ILE A 135 13.31 6.65 -5.16
C ILE A 135 14.67 6.23 -4.58
N GLN A 136 14.91 6.53 -3.32
CA GLN A 136 16.14 6.18 -2.60
C GLN A 136 16.21 4.70 -2.21
N GLY A 137 15.08 3.98 -2.23
CA GLY A 137 15.02 2.57 -1.86
C GLY A 137 14.96 2.30 -0.35
N GLU A 138 14.74 3.32 0.46
CA GLU A 138 14.82 3.24 1.92
C GLU A 138 13.62 2.56 2.57
N THR A 139 12.45 2.55 1.90
CA THR A 139 11.19 2.07 2.49
C THR A 139 10.89 0.60 2.23
N ARG A 140 11.67 -0.06 1.39
CA ARG A 140 11.51 -1.48 1.08
C ARG A 140 12.86 -2.15 0.97
N ARG A 141 12.90 -3.45 1.22
CA ARG A 141 14.13 -4.23 1.12
C ARG A 141 14.57 -4.39 -0.32
N ASP A 142 15.80 -4.02 -0.61
CA ASP A 142 16.45 -4.27 -1.90
C ASP A 142 17.02 -5.70 -2.00
N SER A 143 17.27 -6.32 -0.85
CA SER A 143 17.74 -7.70 -0.75
C SER A 143 16.61 -8.64 -0.32
N PRO A 144 16.61 -9.90 -0.79
CA PRO A 144 15.67 -10.90 -0.32
C PRO A 144 15.66 -10.96 1.21
N GLY A 145 14.50 -10.81 1.80
CA GLY A 145 14.30 -10.99 3.22
C GLY A 145 13.78 -12.41 3.50
N LYS A 146 13.91 -12.87 4.71
CA LYS A 146 13.12 -14.02 5.15
C LYS A 146 11.69 -13.55 5.37
N PRO A 147 10.65 -14.33 4.99
CA PRO A 147 9.29 -14.06 5.43
C PRO A 147 9.31 -13.83 6.94
N ASN A 148 8.86 -12.66 7.36
CA ASN A 148 8.92 -12.31 8.76
C ASN A 148 7.62 -12.73 9.43
N ILE A 149 7.67 -13.71 10.32
CA ILE A 149 6.57 -14.05 11.22
C ILE A 149 6.92 -13.44 12.58
N THR A 150 6.94 -12.12 12.64
CA THR A 150 7.06 -11.39 13.89
C THR A 150 5.66 -10.96 14.31
N TYR A 151 5.29 -11.19 15.55
CA TYR A 151 3.98 -10.78 16.11
C TYR A 151 2.75 -11.28 15.29
N ASN A 152 2.78 -12.53 14.80
CA ASN A 152 1.73 -13.09 13.95
C ASN A 152 1.51 -12.34 12.62
N VAL A 153 2.51 -11.64 12.11
CA VAL A 153 2.47 -10.98 10.79
C VAL A 153 3.26 -11.82 9.79
N TYR A 154 2.63 -12.17 8.69
CA TYR A 154 3.25 -12.89 7.58
C TYR A 154 3.24 -12.01 6.33
N GLN A 155 4.41 -11.84 5.70
CA GLN A 155 4.61 -11.02 4.51
C GLN A 155 5.03 -11.90 3.33
N PRO A 156 4.09 -12.56 2.65
CA PRO A 156 4.41 -13.55 1.63
C PRO A 156 5.13 -12.99 0.41
N TYR A 157 4.99 -11.71 0.14
CA TYR A 157 5.50 -11.06 -1.08
C TYR A 157 6.77 -10.23 -0.88
N ILE A 158 7.39 -10.27 0.31
CA ILE A 158 8.52 -9.41 0.66
C ILE A 158 9.76 -9.64 -0.23
N ASN A 159 9.88 -10.81 -0.83
CA ASN A 159 10.99 -11.21 -1.69
C ASN A 159 10.70 -11.08 -3.19
N VAL A 160 9.51 -10.64 -3.56
CA VAL A 160 9.09 -10.49 -4.94
C VAL A 160 8.58 -9.08 -5.18
N ASN A 161 8.84 -8.53 -6.35
CA ASN A 161 8.35 -7.21 -6.72
C ASN A 161 6.94 -7.28 -7.35
N LYS A 162 6.38 -6.14 -7.69
CA LYS A 162 5.03 -6.04 -8.26
C LYS A 162 4.82 -6.81 -9.57
N ARG A 163 5.88 -7.15 -10.33
CA ARG A 163 5.75 -8.01 -11.51
C ARG A 163 5.25 -9.41 -11.19
N PHE A 164 5.62 -9.94 -10.03
CA PHE A 164 5.04 -11.20 -9.56
C PHE A 164 3.53 -11.08 -9.40
N VAL A 165 3.07 -10.01 -8.73
CA VAL A 165 1.62 -9.74 -8.58
C VAL A 165 0.93 -9.61 -9.94
N ALA A 166 1.55 -8.89 -10.88
CA ALA A 166 1.03 -8.77 -12.25
C ALA A 166 0.98 -10.12 -12.97
N GLY A 167 1.95 -11.02 -12.72
CA GLY A 167 1.94 -12.40 -13.21
C GLY A 167 0.72 -13.17 -12.70
N VAL A 168 0.47 -13.13 -11.39
CA VAL A 168 -0.71 -13.75 -10.76
C VAL A 168 -2.01 -13.22 -11.36
N PHE A 169 -2.12 -11.90 -11.57
CA PHE A 169 -3.31 -11.30 -12.20
C PHE A 169 -3.56 -11.85 -13.61
N LYS A 170 -2.50 -12.08 -14.39
CA LYS A 170 -2.61 -12.64 -15.75
C LYS A 170 -2.98 -14.11 -15.70
N GLU A 171 -2.30 -14.90 -14.87
CA GLU A 171 -2.52 -16.33 -14.73
C GLU A 171 -3.93 -16.64 -14.26
N GLU A 172 -4.42 -15.89 -13.27
CA GLU A 172 -5.77 -16.05 -12.72
C GLU A 172 -6.85 -15.34 -13.53
N GLY A 173 -6.51 -14.71 -14.66
CA GLY A 173 -7.48 -13.99 -15.53
C GLY A 173 -8.14 -12.80 -14.83
N LEU A 174 -7.43 -12.11 -13.94
CA LEU A 174 -7.93 -10.98 -13.15
C LEU A 174 -7.76 -9.62 -13.84
N MET A 175 -7.08 -9.62 -14.99
CA MET A 175 -6.74 -8.38 -15.69
C MET A 175 -7.96 -7.58 -16.15
N LYS A 176 -9.05 -8.27 -16.54
CA LYS A 176 -10.25 -7.62 -17.07
C LYS A 176 -11.11 -7.04 -15.95
N ASP A 177 -11.33 -7.80 -14.90
CA ASP A 177 -12.36 -7.51 -13.92
C ASP A 177 -11.78 -6.89 -12.64
N LEU A 178 -10.65 -7.40 -12.15
CA LEU A 178 -10.05 -6.93 -10.90
C LEU A 178 -9.07 -5.76 -11.10
N PHE A 179 -8.23 -5.83 -12.13
CA PHE A 179 -7.19 -4.81 -12.33
C PHE A 179 -7.74 -3.37 -12.41
N PRO A 180 -8.86 -3.08 -13.13
CA PRO A 180 -9.39 -1.72 -13.25
C PRO A 180 -9.81 -1.10 -11.93
N ILE A 181 -10.29 -1.90 -10.98
CA ILE A 181 -10.76 -1.43 -9.67
C ILE A 181 -9.66 -1.34 -8.62
N THR A 182 -8.47 -1.93 -8.87
CA THR A 182 -7.34 -1.83 -7.93
C THR A 182 -6.73 -0.43 -7.93
N ARG A 183 -6.44 0.07 -6.74
CA ARG A 183 -5.86 1.39 -6.52
C ARG A 183 -4.45 1.28 -5.96
N SER A 184 -3.54 2.11 -6.45
CA SER A 184 -2.18 2.29 -5.92
C SER A 184 -1.80 3.77 -5.90
N CYS A 185 -2.62 4.61 -6.52
CA CYS A 185 -2.36 6.02 -6.69
C CYS A 185 -2.54 6.79 -5.38
N VAL A 186 -1.58 7.65 -5.06
CA VAL A 186 -1.62 8.56 -3.90
C VAL A 186 -1.88 10.01 -4.31
N GLY A 187 -2.29 10.24 -5.53
CA GLY A 187 -2.63 11.58 -6.03
C GLY A 187 -3.85 12.16 -5.31
N SER A 188 -3.89 13.49 -5.20
CA SER A 188 -5.05 14.22 -4.67
C SER A 188 -6.29 14.06 -5.56
N GLY A 189 -7.46 14.40 -5.04
CA GLY A 189 -8.71 14.38 -5.81
C GLY A 189 -8.60 15.15 -7.14
N LYS A 190 -7.98 16.35 -7.10
CA LYS A 190 -7.73 17.17 -8.30
C LYS A 190 -6.88 16.43 -9.36
N GLN A 191 -5.85 15.70 -8.93
CA GLN A 191 -4.96 14.97 -9.83
C GLN A 191 -5.59 13.68 -10.37
N THR A 192 -6.56 13.14 -9.69
CA THR A 192 -7.16 11.82 -9.92
C THR A 192 -8.62 11.90 -10.38
N LYS A 193 -9.10 13.07 -10.78
CA LYS A 193 -10.51 13.32 -11.12
C LYS A 193 -11.44 12.78 -10.03
N ASP A 194 -11.28 13.31 -8.86
CA ASP A 194 -11.98 12.85 -7.66
C ASP A 194 -11.78 11.36 -7.40
N PHE A 195 -10.54 10.89 -7.59
CA PHE A 195 -10.05 9.53 -7.38
C PHE A 195 -10.68 8.46 -8.28
N THR A 196 -11.30 8.85 -9.38
CA THR A 196 -11.82 7.92 -10.39
C THR A 196 -10.76 7.46 -11.39
N ALA A 197 -9.63 8.18 -11.48
CA ALA A 197 -8.52 7.89 -12.40
C ALA A 197 -7.18 7.85 -11.66
N TRP A 198 -6.17 7.29 -12.30
CA TRP A 198 -4.79 7.36 -11.82
C TRP A 198 -4.22 8.75 -12.12
N CYS A 199 -3.40 9.30 -11.22
CA CYS A 199 -2.74 10.59 -11.48
C CYS A 199 -1.64 10.47 -12.55
N TRP A 200 -1.07 9.27 -12.78
CA TRP A 200 0.06 8.99 -13.68
C TRP A 200 1.34 9.78 -13.36
N GLN A 201 1.41 10.36 -12.18
CA GLN A 201 2.51 11.24 -11.75
C GLN A 201 3.29 10.68 -10.57
N CYS A 202 2.61 9.93 -9.68
CA CYS A 202 3.26 9.38 -8.50
C CYS A 202 4.03 8.10 -8.81
N PHE A 203 4.99 7.79 -7.95
CA PHE A 203 5.80 6.57 -8.05
C PHE A 203 4.95 5.30 -8.14
N TRP A 204 3.85 5.22 -7.41
CA TRP A 204 2.98 4.04 -7.40
C TRP A 204 2.27 3.80 -8.73
N CYS A 205 1.87 4.87 -9.43
CA CYS A 205 1.34 4.74 -10.79
C CYS A 205 2.43 4.24 -11.75
N TYR A 206 3.63 4.81 -11.63
CA TYR A 206 4.77 4.41 -12.44
C TYR A 206 5.16 2.95 -12.20
N GLU A 207 5.32 2.55 -10.95
CA GLU A 207 5.62 1.17 -10.56
C GLU A 207 4.54 0.19 -11.04
N LYS A 208 3.25 0.57 -10.94
CA LYS A 208 2.14 -0.26 -11.42
C LYS A 208 2.17 -0.39 -12.93
N ALA A 209 2.39 0.70 -13.67
CA ALA A 209 2.50 0.67 -15.12
C ALA A 209 3.65 -0.25 -15.57
N TRP A 210 4.83 -0.11 -14.97
CA TRP A 210 5.97 -0.98 -15.23
C TRP A 210 5.66 -2.44 -14.92
N ALA A 211 5.06 -2.72 -13.76
CA ALA A 211 4.80 -4.10 -13.33
C ALA A 211 3.82 -4.81 -14.26
N PHE A 212 2.77 -4.13 -14.69
CA PHE A 212 1.72 -4.67 -15.54
C PHE A 212 1.99 -4.51 -17.05
N ASN A 213 3.15 -3.95 -17.39
CA ASN A 213 3.56 -3.68 -18.78
C ASN A 213 2.51 -2.83 -19.54
N LEU A 214 2.04 -1.78 -18.88
CA LEU A 214 1.08 -0.85 -19.49
C LEU A 214 1.83 0.23 -20.26
N PRO A 215 1.25 0.72 -21.37
CA PRO A 215 1.79 1.87 -22.05
C PRO A 215 1.72 3.07 -21.10
N HIS A 216 2.87 3.51 -20.65
CA HIS A 216 2.99 4.78 -19.93
C HIS A 216 3.35 5.81 -20.99
N THR A 217 2.40 6.66 -21.36
CA THR A 217 2.57 7.68 -22.40
C THR A 217 3.72 8.66 -22.14
N HIS A 218 4.39 8.53 -21.02
CA HIS A 218 5.48 9.35 -20.56
C HIS A 218 6.77 8.56 -20.25
N MET A 219 6.81 7.26 -20.59
CA MET A 219 8.01 6.40 -20.44
C MET A 219 8.81 6.27 -21.75
N ALA A 220 8.37 6.92 -22.83
CA ALA A 220 9.06 6.96 -24.12
C ALA A 220 10.05 8.12 -24.14
#